data_2b0d67322a82040a5fe70312e4a35884
#
_entry.id   2b0d67322a82040a5fe70312e4a35884
#
_cell.length_a   1.000
_cell.length_b   1.000
_cell.length_c   1.000
_cell.angle_alpha   90.00
_cell.angle_beta   90.00
_cell.angle_gamma   90.00
#
_symmetry.space_group_name_H-M   'P 1'
#
loop_
_entity.id
_entity.type
_entity.pdbx_description
1 polymer ?
#
loop_
_entity_poly.entity_id
_entity_poly.type
_entity_poly.pdbx_seq_one_letter_code
_entity_poly.pdbx_strand_id
1 'polypeptide(L)'
;VRRRAGIIVGLLLAGLVGGSATRVVGQPAKAEAAHPGKATYDQHCARCHGETGQADGPEVDKLPIKPPAFTDGRLLNPLPDEFLFKIVSEGAGSVGLAPQMPAFRPPLTDRQIEDVIGYVRTFAQPPYQPRALAAVKPWAPPPAQPIEFSHAVHAGSYRIECQYCHADARRSIYAGLPSVERCMGCHKIVAAQGNPEVQKLHEHWNQKQAIPWVRIHKVPGYVYFPHKRHIAAGLACQECHGPVERMQRVAQVSPLSMGWCVQCHTQHQPGAPLDCVVCHH
;
A
#
# COMPACT_ATOMS: atom_id res chain seq x y z
N VAL A 1 36.69 76.76 -6.79
CA VAL A 1 36.01 77.78 -6.07
C VAL A 1 35.60 77.26 -4.69
N ARG A 2 36.17 77.93 -3.72
CA ARG A 2 36.12 77.87 -2.27
C ARG A 2 34.69 77.84 -1.67
N ARG A 3 34.56 77.20 -0.52
CA ARG A 3 34.16 77.66 0.85
C ARG A 3 33.12 76.71 1.42
N ARG A 4 32.94 76.42 2.66
CA ARG A 4 33.61 76.74 3.97
C ARG A 4 33.04 75.76 5.00
N ALA A 5 33.85 75.48 6.01
CA ALA A 5 33.47 74.65 7.17
C ALA A 5 32.37 75.33 8.03
N GLY A 6 31.57 74.48 8.67
CA GLY A 6 30.70 74.92 9.78
C GLY A 6 30.69 73.77 10.83
N ILE A 7 31.45 74.12 11.93
CA ILE A 7 31.47 73.32 13.16
C ILE A 7 30.23 73.66 13.97
N ILE A 8 29.43 72.75 14.35
CA ILE A 8 28.42 72.90 15.41
C ILE A 8 28.71 71.85 16.47
N VAL A 9 29.09 72.33 17.61
CA VAL A 9 29.24 71.68 18.89
C VAL A 9 27.83 71.51 19.46
N GLY A 10 27.42 70.28 19.71
CA GLY A 10 26.14 69.97 20.34
C GLY A 10 26.31 68.94 21.47
N LEU A 11 25.92 69.37 22.65
CA LEU A 11 26.04 68.73 23.95
C LEU A 11 25.62 67.29 23.99
N LEU A 12 26.45 66.48 24.64
CA LEU A 12 26.11 65.14 25.16
C LEU A 12 25.16 65.30 26.37
N LEU A 13 23.91 64.73 26.21
CA LEU A 13 23.05 64.45 27.32
C LEU A 13 23.04 62.89 27.44
N ALA A 14 23.73 62.45 28.48
CA ALA A 14 23.69 61.02 28.87
C ALA A 14 22.37 60.71 29.56
N GLY A 15 21.43 60.05 28.81
CA GLY A 15 20.23 59.46 29.36
C GLY A 15 20.51 58.04 29.76
N LEU A 16 20.58 57.77 31.06
CA LEU A 16 20.55 56.43 31.64
C LEU A 16 19.13 55.79 31.43
N VAL A 17 18.98 54.97 30.41
CA VAL A 17 17.79 54.10 30.25
C VAL A 17 18.09 52.76 30.93
N GLY A 18 17.57 52.61 32.14
CA GLY A 18 17.54 51.34 32.85
C GLY A 18 16.72 50.32 32.09
N GLY A 19 17.36 49.45 31.33
CA GLY A 19 16.75 48.32 30.66
C GLY A 19 16.39 47.22 31.68
N SER A 20 15.13 47.15 32.08
CA SER A 20 14.60 45.96 32.78
C SER A 20 14.64 44.77 31.83
N ALA A 21 15.63 43.90 32.01
CA ALA A 21 15.67 42.62 31.32
C ALA A 21 14.50 41.73 31.81
N THR A 22 13.39 41.75 31.09
CA THR A 22 12.33 40.76 31.25
C THR A 22 12.90 39.40 30.84
N ARG A 23 13.17 38.54 31.82
CA ARG A 23 13.43 37.11 31.59
C ARG A 23 12.20 36.53 30.91
N VAL A 24 12.31 36.22 29.63
CA VAL A 24 11.37 35.34 28.92
C VAL A 24 11.55 33.97 29.53
N VAL A 25 10.67 33.63 30.47
CA VAL A 25 10.53 32.25 30.95
C VAL A 25 10.01 31.45 29.76
N GLY A 26 10.89 30.65 29.16
CA GLY A 26 10.55 29.75 28.08
C GLY A 26 9.41 28.83 28.61
N GLN A 27 8.27 28.81 27.91
CA GLN A 27 7.25 27.87 28.16
C GLN A 27 7.86 26.47 28.04
N PRO A 28 7.58 25.54 28.98
CA PRO A 28 8.04 24.17 28.85
C PRO A 28 7.46 23.60 27.54
N ALA A 29 8.32 23.01 26.72
CA ALA A 29 7.92 22.29 25.51
C ALA A 29 6.78 21.35 25.90
N LYS A 30 5.65 21.49 25.23
CA LYS A 30 4.50 20.61 25.42
C LYS A 30 5.00 19.18 25.22
N ALA A 31 4.99 18.36 26.27
CA ALA A 31 5.36 16.96 26.16
C ALA A 31 4.52 16.36 25.03
N GLU A 32 5.17 15.86 24.01
CA GLU A 32 4.50 15.21 22.88
C GLU A 32 3.73 14.02 23.45
N ALA A 33 2.42 14.07 23.33
CA ALA A 33 1.56 13.04 23.89
C ALA A 33 1.93 11.69 23.23
N ALA A 34 2.19 10.68 24.07
CA ALA A 34 2.54 9.36 23.58
C ALA A 34 1.47 8.86 22.60
N HIS A 35 1.91 8.23 21.50
CA HIS A 35 0.98 7.72 20.48
C HIS A 35 -0.02 6.74 21.12
N PRO A 36 -1.33 6.86 20.85
CA PRO A 36 -2.37 6.08 21.53
C PRO A 36 -2.18 4.56 21.42
N GLY A 37 -1.61 4.08 20.30
CA GLY A 37 -1.32 2.65 20.09
C GLY A 37 -0.07 2.14 20.80
N LYS A 38 0.77 3.01 21.37
CA LYS A 38 2.06 2.58 21.93
C LYS A 38 1.90 1.58 23.09
N ALA A 39 1.04 1.86 24.04
CA ALA A 39 0.84 0.99 25.21
C ALA A 39 0.34 -0.41 24.79
N THR A 40 -0.58 -0.46 23.82
CA THR A 40 -1.10 -1.72 23.26
C THR A 40 0.01 -2.48 22.53
N TYR A 41 0.86 -1.78 21.77
CA TYR A 41 2.00 -2.39 21.08
C TYR A 41 3.01 -2.99 22.05
N ASP A 42 3.42 -2.23 23.06
CA ASP A 42 4.40 -2.67 24.06
C ASP A 42 3.89 -3.94 24.79
N GLN A 43 2.61 -3.98 25.12
CA GLN A 43 2.01 -5.09 25.86
C GLN A 43 1.85 -6.36 25.01
N HIS A 44 1.47 -6.25 23.75
CA HIS A 44 1.00 -7.38 22.96
C HIS A 44 1.92 -7.74 21.78
N CYS A 45 2.67 -6.78 21.22
CA CYS A 45 3.37 -6.94 19.96
C CYS A 45 4.90 -6.96 20.12
N ALA A 46 5.46 -6.12 21.02
CA ALA A 46 6.90 -5.91 21.14
C ALA A 46 7.67 -7.19 21.47
N ARG A 47 7.06 -8.15 22.16
CA ARG A 47 7.69 -9.41 22.53
C ARG A 47 8.21 -10.22 21.32
N CYS A 48 7.56 -10.08 20.16
CA CYS A 48 7.99 -10.72 18.91
C CYS A 48 8.54 -9.69 17.91
N HIS A 49 7.89 -8.53 17.80
CA HIS A 49 8.25 -7.53 16.81
C HIS A 49 9.35 -6.55 17.25
N GLY A 50 9.76 -6.59 18.52
CA GLY A 50 10.75 -5.68 19.10
C GLY A 50 10.15 -4.32 19.47
N GLU A 51 10.76 -3.61 20.41
CA GLU A 51 10.28 -2.29 20.88
C GLU A 51 10.31 -1.24 19.76
N THR A 52 11.22 -1.39 18.82
CA THR A 52 11.43 -0.50 17.68
C THR A 52 10.92 -1.06 16.35
N GLY A 53 10.21 -2.19 16.39
CA GLY A 53 9.64 -2.82 15.19
C GLY A 53 10.66 -3.49 14.27
N GLN A 54 11.86 -3.84 14.76
CA GLN A 54 12.94 -4.46 13.98
C GLN A 54 12.85 -5.98 13.91
N ALA A 55 11.79 -6.59 14.43
CA ALA A 55 11.61 -8.04 14.51
C ALA A 55 12.71 -8.72 15.37
N ASP A 56 13.11 -8.06 16.44
CA ASP A 56 14.16 -8.44 17.37
C ASP A 56 13.64 -8.63 18.80
N GLY A 57 12.35 -8.86 18.96
CA GLY A 57 11.75 -9.11 20.26
C GLY A 57 12.26 -10.38 20.93
N PRO A 58 12.20 -10.49 22.28
CA PRO A 58 12.79 -11.59 23.05
C PRO A 58 12.23 -12.99 22.72
N GLU A 59 11.09 -13.06 22.04
CA GLU A 59 10.49 -14.33 21.63
C GLU A 59 10.79 -14.70 20.17
N VAL A 60 11.45 -13.84 19.41
CA VAL A 60 11.62 -14.02 17.95
C VAL A 60 12.40 -15.29 17.60
N ASP A 61 13.39 -15.65 18.40
CA ASP A 61 14.22 -16.83 18.14
C ASP A 61 13.49 -18.16 18.41
N LYS A 62 12.33 -18.11 19.09
CA LYS A 62 11.47 -19.27 19.31
C LYS A 62 10.50 -19.52 18.16
N LEU A 63 10.41 -18.57 17.22
CA LEU A 63 9.46 -18.65 16.10
C LEU A 63 10.07 -19.41 14.93
N PRO A 64 9.34 -20.37 14.33
CA PRO A 64 9.81 -21.08 13.12
C PRO A 64 9.92 -20.13 11.91
N ILE A 65 9.16 -19.05 11.91
CA ILE A 65 9.19 -18.01 10.87
C ILE A 65 9.29 -16.65 11.60
N LYS A 66 10.37 -15.93 11.34
CA LYS A 66 10.56 -14.59 11.91
C LYS A 66 9.56 -13.60 11.30
N PRO A 67 8.97 -12.69 12.11
CA PRO A 67 8.11 -11.65 11.59
C PRO A 67 8.90 -10.67 10.70
N PRO A 68 8.26 -9.98 9.77
CA PRO A 68 8.91 -8.91 9.03
C PRO A 68 9.21 -7.72 9.95
N ALA A 69 10.32 -7.02 9.65
CA ALA A 69 10.62 -5.76 10.31
C ALA A 69 9.66 -4.65 9.85
N PHE A 70 9.00 -3.99 10.78
CA PHE A 70 8.13 -2.85 10.50
C PHE A 70 8.91 -1.61 10.06
N THR A 71 10.21 -1.59 10.35
CA THR A 71 11.11 -0.53 9.87
C THR A 71 11.34 -0.56 8.37
N ASP A 72 11.14 -1.67 7.68
CA ASP A 72 11.16 -1.68 6.21
C ASP A 72 9.83 -1.15 5.63
N GLY A 73 9.78 0.17 5.44
CA GLY A 73 8.62 0.84 4.86
C GLY A 73 8.27 0.38 3.44
N ARG A 74 9.22 -0.21 2.71
CA ARG A 74 8.93 -0.78 1.37
C ARG A 74 8.06 -2.02 1.48
N LEU A 75 8.13 -2.73 2.61
CA LEU A 75 7.27 -3.88 2.92
C LEU A 75 5.96 -3.43 3.56
N LEU A 76 6.03 -2.53 4.55
CA LEU A 76 4.89 -2.16 5.36
C LEU A 76 3.95 -1.16 4.68
N ASN A 77 4.51 -0.11 4.02
CA ASN A 77 3.71 1.00 3.50
C ASN A 77 2.72 0.61 2.38
N PRO A 78 2.99 -0.38 1.52
CA PRO A 78 2.02 -0.84 0.53
C PRO A 78 0.79 -1.57 1.10
N LEU A 79 0.87 -2.07 2.34
CA LEU A 79 -0.23 -2.84 2.94
C LEU A 79 -1.36 -1.90 3.35
N PRO A 80 -2.63 -2.16 2.97
CA PRO A 80 -3.79 -1.38 3.44
C PRO A 80 -4.00 -1.56 4.95
N ASP A 81 -4.55 -0.53 5.62
CA ASP A 81 -4.86 -0.61 7.05
C ASP A 81 -5.92 -1.67 7.34
N GLU A 82 -6.87 -1.89 6.44
CA GLU A 82 -7.87 -2.96 6.55
C GLU A 82 -7.23 -4.36 6.53
N PHE A 83 -6.17 -4.53 5.75
CA PHE A 83 -5.42 -5.79 5.74
C PHE A 83 -4.64 -5.99 7.03
N LEU A 84 -3.98 -4.94 7.54
CA LEU A 84 -3.31 -4.97 8.82
C LEU A 84 -4.31 -5.20 9.97
N PHE A 85 -5.49 -4.57 9.89
CA PHE A 85 -6.56 -4.78 10.85
C PHE A 85 -7.00 -6.24 10.89
N LYS A 86 -7.19 -6.86 9.72
CA LYS A 86 -7.55 -8.28 9.65
C LYS A 86 -6.46 -9.18 10.24
N ILE A 87 -5.19 -8.91 9.93
CA ILE A 87 -4.06 -9.67 10.51
C ILE A 87 -4.05 -9.57 12.03
N VAL A 88 -4.23 -8.37 12.59
CA VAL A 88 -4.22 -8.19 14.04
C VAL A 88 -5.47 -8.77 14.70
N SER A 89 -6.64 -8.56 14.12
CA SER A 89 -7.91 -9.03 14.70
C SER A 89 -8.07 -10.54 14.66
N GLU A 90 -7.71 -11.18 13.53
CA GLU A 90 -8.01 -12.59 13.26
C GLU A 90 -6.76 -13.49 13.27
N GLY A 91 -5.57 -12.89 13.46
CA GLY A 91 -4.30 -13.58 13.37
C GLY A 91 -3.78 -13.69 11.93
N ALA A 92 -2.46 -13.82 11.77
CA ALA A 92 -1.83 -13.87 10.46
C ALA A 92 -2.20 -15.12 9.65
N GLY A 93 -2.54 -16.21 10.32
CA GLY A 93 -3.04 -17.44 9.68
C GLY A 93 -4.33 -17.23 8.89
N SER A 94 -5.19 -16.29 9.27
CA SER A 94 -6.46 -15.98 8.59
C SER A 94 -6.26 -15.44 7.17
N VAL A 95 -5.09 -14.86 6.91
CA VAL A 95 -4.72 -14.33 5.58
C VAL A 95 -3.61 -15.15 4.91
N GLY A 96 -3.33 -16.36 5.42
CA GLY A 96 -2.35 -17.27 4.85
C GLY A 96 -0.90 -16.93 5.18
N LEU A 97 -0.66 -16.09 6.18
CA LEU A 97 0.66 -15.77 6.71
C LEU A 97 1.02 -16.71 7.89
N ALA A 98 2.17 -16.45 8.54
CA ALA A 98 2.68 -17.28 9.62
C ALA A 98 1.65 -17.45 10.77
N PRO A 99 1.15 -18.66 11.05
CA PRO A 99 0.10 -18.89 12.04
C PRO A 99 0.54 -18.61 13.49
N GLN A 100 1.83 -18.38 13.71
CA GLN A 100 2.39 -18.05 15.01
C GLN A 100 1.96 -16.67 15.53
N MET A 101 1.54 -15.77 14.66
CA MET A 101 0.90 -14.52 15.06
C MET A 101 -0.57 -14.80 15.36
N PRO A 102 -0.98 -14.78 16.64
CA PRO A 102 -2.34 -15.11 17.04
C PRO A 102 -3.32 -13.98 16.70
N ALA A 103 -4.62 -14.29 16.81
CA ALA A 103 -5.66 -13.30 16.84
C ALA A 103 -5.61 -12.48 18.13
N PHE A 104 -5.81 -11.18 18.03
CA PHE A 104 -5.89 -10.27 19.17
C PHE A 104 -7.32 -9.73 19.43
N ARG A 105 -8.31 -10.23 18.75
CA ARG A 105 -9.71 -9.92 18.98
C ARG A 105 -10.49 -11.19 19.39
N PRO A 106 -10.98 -11.31 20.65
CA PRO A 106 -10.58 -10.53 21.82
C PRO A 106 -9.11 -10.80 22.20
N PRO A 107 -8.43 -10.01 23.06
CA PRO A 107 -8.98 -9.03 23.98
C PRO A 107 -9.04 -7.58 23.48
N LEU A 108 -8.43 -7.25 22.32
CA LEU A 108 -8.41 -5.87 21.85
C LEU A 108 -9.74 -5.48 21.20
N THR A 109 -10.15 -4.24 21.45
CA THR A 109 -11.24 -3.58 20.73
C THR A 109 -10.77 -3.11 19.34
N ASP A 110 -11.72 -2.86 18.44
CA ASP A 110 -11.42 -2.34 17.11
C ASP A 110 -10.61 -1.04 17.17
N ARG A 111 -10.97 -0.14 18.07
CA ARG A 111 -10.23 1.11 18.28
C ARG A 111 -8.78 0.88 18.71
N GLN A 112 -8.54 -0.05 19.62
CA GLN A 112 -7.17 -0.37 20.05
C GLN A 112 -6.36 -1.00 18.90
N ILE A 113 -7.01 -1.79 18.03
CA ILE A 113 -6.37 -2.36 16.82
C ILE A 113 -6.02 -1.25 15.85
N GLU A 114 -6.92 -0.30 15.58
CA GLU A 114 -6.64 0.87 14.73
C GLU A 114 -5.48 1.71 15.29
N ASP A 115 -5.51 1.99 16.59
CA ASP A 115 -4.48 2.78 17.26
C ASP A 115 -3.11 2.09 17.21
N VAL A 116 -3.04 0.76 17.37
CA VAL A 116 -1.77 0.03 17.27
C VAL A 116 -1.26 -0.04 15.85
N ILE A 117 -2.13 -0.15 14.84
CA ILE A 117 -1.73 -0.06 13.43
C ILE A 117 -1.12 1.31 13.14
N GLY A 118 -1.75 2.39 13.60
CA GLY A 118 -1.21 3.73 13.48
C GLY A 118 0.18 3.84 14.10
N TYR A 119 0.41 3.24 15.28
CA TYR A 119 1.71 3.22 15.93
C TYR A 119 2.74 2.41 15.12
N VAL A 120 2.39 1.25 14.63
CA VAL A 120 3.26 0.41 13.77
C VAL A 120 3.71 1.17 12.52
N ARG A 121 2.83 1.99 11.93
CA ARG A 121 3.17 2.85 10.78
C ARG A 121 4.28 3.85 11.09
N THR A 122 4.47 4.25 12.34
CA THR A 122 5.53 5.21 12.71
C THR A 122 6.93 4.63 12.60
N PHE A 123 7.09 3.31 12.60
CA PHE A 123 8.40 2.66 12.45
C PHE A 123 8.92 2.67 11.02
N ALA A 124 8.06 2.82 10.03
CA ALA A 124 8.40 2.66 8.62
C ALA A 124 9.47 3.63 8.11
N GLN A 125 10.48 3.11 7.43
CA GLN A 125 11.47 3.91 6.68
C GLN A 125 11.51 3.42 5.22
N PRO A 126 11.23 4.25 4.22
CA PRO A 126 10.81 5.65 4.36
C PRO A 126 9.51 5.79 5.15
N PRO A 127 9.26 6.95 5.78
CA PRO A 127 8.08 7.18 6.60
C PRO A 127 6.78 6.82 5.86
N TYR A 128 5.84 6.21 6.59
CA TYR A 128 4.50 6.02 6.08
C TYR A 128 3.90 7.41 5.80
N GLN A 129 3.74 7.69 4.57
CA GLN A 129 2.86 8.77 4.17
C GLN A 129 1.50 8.11 3.98
N PRO A 130 0.50 8.46 4.81
CA PRO A 130 -0.87 8.16 4.42
C PRO A 130 -0.99 8.84 3.05
N ARG A 131 -0.71 8.06 2.00
CA ARG A 131 -1.19 8.49 0.71
C ARG A 131 -2.63 8.79 1.02
N ALA A 132 -3.01 10.07 0.94
CA ALA A 132 -4.41 10.34 0.77
C ALA A 132 -4.80 9.36 -0.33
N LEU A 133 -5.30 8.23 0.09
CA LEU A 133 -6.14 7.44 -0.73
C LEU A 133 -7.28 8.43 -0.94
N ALA A 134 -7.06 9.36 -1.86
CA ALA A 134 -8.17 9.81 -2.66
C ALA A 134 -8.82 8.50 -2.98
N ALA A 135 -9.83 8.19 -2.19
CA ALA A 135 -10.48 6.88 -2.20
C ALA A 135 -10.57 6.58 -3.66
N VAL A 136 -9.77 5.61 -4.16
CA VAL A 136 -9.82 5.27 -5.58
C VAL A 136 -11.23 4.78 -5.68
N LYS A 137 -12.12 5.73 -5.94
CA LYS A 137 -13.55 5.45 -6.00
C LYS A 137 -13.64 4.43 -7.12
N PRO A 138 -13.93 3.18 -6.81
CA PRO A 138 -14.03 2.19 -7.85
C PRO A 138 -15.05 2.72 -8.85
N TRP A 139 -14.76 2.61 -10.13
CA TRP A 139 -15.70 2.93 -11.18
C TRP A 139 -17.00 2.13 -11.00
N ALA A 140 -16.86 0.91 -10.49
CA ALA A 140 -17.95 0.05 -10.06
C ALA A 140 -17.52 -0.76 -8.84
N PRO A 141 -18.44 -1.14 -7.94
CA PRO A 141 -18.10 -2.01 -6.83
C PRO A 141 -17.53 -3.34 -7.34
N PRO A 142 -16.48 -3.89 -6.67
CA PRO A 142 -15.89 -5.14 -7.10
C PRO A 142 -16.90 -6.27 -6.99
N PRO A 143 -17.09 -7.08 -8.04
CA PRO A 143 -18.00 -8.21 -7.99
C PRO A 143 -17.46 -9.31 -7.06
N ALA A 144 -18.37 -10.13 -6.51
CA ALA A 144 -17.96 -11.36 -5.85
C ALA A 144 -17.23 -12.28 -6.84
N GLN A 145 -16.21 -12.97 -6.34
CA GLN A 145 -15.43 -13.93 -7.10
C GLN A 145 -15.67 -15.35 -6.58
N PRO A 146 -15.49 -16.38 -7.42
CA PRO A 146 -15.62 -17.78 -6.98
C PRO A 146 -14.68 -18.14 -5.82
N ILE A 147 -13.48 -17.56 -5.85
CA ILE A 147 -12.47 -17.62 -4.78
C ILE A 147 -12.11 -16.20 -4.41
N GLU A 148 -12.10 -15.87 -3.13
CA GLU A 148 -11.69 -14.55 -2.60
C GLU A 148 -10.16 -14.41 -2.69
N PHE A 149 -9.67 -14.27 -3.91
CA PHE A 149 -8.24 -14.08 -4.17
C PHE A 149 -7.80 -12.66 -3.82
N SER A 150 -6.82 -12.53 -2.93
CA SER A 150 -6.27 -11.24 -2.52
C SER A 150 -5.00 -10.89 -3.28
N HIS A 151 -5.04 -9.86 -4.11
CA HIS A 151 -3.84 -9.28 -4.71
C HIS A 151 -2.97 -8.58 -3.66
N ALA A 152 -3.56 -8.02 -2.60
CA ALA A 152 -2.81 -7.40 -1.52
C ALA A 152 -1.89 -8.41 -0.79
N VAL A 153 -2.30 -9.66 -0.69
CA VAL A 153 -1.44 -10.72 -0.15
C VAL A 153 -0.35 -11.09 -1.15
N HIS A 154 -0.71 -11.43 -2.38
CA HIS A 154 0.23 -12.00 -3.35
C HIS A 154 1.19 -10.95 -3.93
N ALA A 155 0.65 -9.89 -4.51
CA ALA A 155 1.44 -8.83 -5.13
C ALA A 155 1.91 -7.78 -4.11
N GLY A 156 1.15 -7.53 -3.06
CA GLY A 156 1.51 -6.58 -1.99
C GLY A 156 2.50 -7.17 -1.01
N SER A 157 2.07 -8.15 -0.21
CA SER A 157 2.91 -8.68 0.88
C SER A 157 4.05 -9.55 0.37
N TYR A 158 3.76 -10.50 -0.54
CA TYR A 158 4.77 -11.41 -1.09
C TYR A 158 5.53 -10.84 -2.29
N ARG A 159 5.14 -9.69 -2.82
CA ARG A 159 5.78 -9.02 -3.96
C ARG A 159 5.91 -9.93 -5.19
N ILE A 160 4.93 -10.82 -5.39
CA ILE A 160 4.88 -11.62 -6.60
C ILE A 160 4.60 -10.69 -7.78
N GLU A 161 5.52 -10.69 -8.75
CA GLU A 161 5.42 -9.85 -9.93
C GLU A 161 4.12 -10.12 -10.69
N CYS A 162 3.46 -9.06 -11.16
CA CYS A 162 2.18 -9.15 -11.89
C CYS A 162 2.24 -10.17 -13.02
N GLN A 163 3.36 -10.18 -13.75
CA GLN A 163 3.55 -11.03 -14.92
C GLN A 163 3.90 -12.48 -14.59
N TYR A 164 4.16 -12.80 -13.33
CA TYR A 164 4.24 -14.21 -12.90
C TYR A 164 2.89 -14.91 -13.10
N CYS A 165 1.80 -14.23 -12.76
CA CYS A 165 0.43 -14.74 -12.92
C CYS A 165 -0.19 -14.33 -14.26
N HIS A 166 0.03 -13.08 -14.70
CA HIS A 166 -0.49 -12.54 -15.95
C HIS A 166 0.58 -12.62 -17.07
N ALA A 167 1.04 -13.85 -17.34
CA ALA A 167 2.21 -14.11 -18.19
C ALA A 167 2.02 -13.68 -19.66
N ASP A 168 0.78 -13.59 -20.13
CA ASP A 168 0.49 -13.24 -21.52
C ASP A 168 0.51 -11.73 -21.77
N ALA A 169 0.56 -10.91 -20.73
CA ALA A 169 0.48 -9.46 -20.84
C ALA A 169 1.57 -8.86 -21.77
N ARG A 170 2.79 -9.44 -21.80
CA ARG A 170 3.88 -9.02 -22.70
C ARG A 170 3.79 -9.60 -24.10
N ARG A 171 3.01 -10.64 -24.31
CA ARG A 171 3.04 -11.43 -25.54
C ARG A 171 1.76 -11.30 -26.35
N SER A 172 0.65 -11.02 -25.69
CA SER A 172 -0.69 -11.08 -26.24
C SER A 172 -1.42 -9.74 -26.16
N ILE A 173 -2.56 -9.69 -26.79
CA ILE A 173 -3.56 -8.65 -26.61
C ILE A 173 -4.22 -8.76 -25.22
N TYR A 174 -4.28 -9.96 -24.66
CA TYR A 174 -4.81 -10.22 -23.33
C TYR A 174 -3.67 -10.42 -22.33
N ALA A 175 -3.92 -9.99 -21.08
CA ALA A 175 -2.97 -10.25 -19.99
C ALA A 175 -3.01 -11.71 -19.51
N GLY A 176 -4.10 -12.41 -19.80
CA GLY A 176 -4.35 -13.75 -19.32
C GLY A 176 -4.77 -13.83 -17.86
N LEU A 177 -5.36 -14.95 -17.48
CA LEU A 177 -5.60 -15.35 -16.10
C LEU A 177 -4.72 -16.57 -15.81
N PRO A 178 -4.14 -16.71 -14.62
CA PRO A 178 -3.32 -17.85 -14.29
C PRO A 178 -4.16 -19.13 -14.29
N SER A 179 -3.59 -20.23 -14.78
CA SER A 179 -4.19 -21.54 -14.66
C SER A 179 -4.20 -22.01 -13.19
N VAL A 180 -5.07 -22.94 -12.86
CA VAL A 180 -5.10 -23.55 -11.51
C VAL A 180 -3.74 -24.16 -11.14
N GLU A 181 -3.01 -24.73 -12.12
CA GLU A 181 -1.65 -25.26 -11.93
C GLU A 181 -0.67 -24.19 -11.43
N ARG A 182 -0.79 -22.97 -11.92
CA ARG A 182 0.06 -21.84 -11.46
C ARG A 182 -0.14 -21.58 -9.98
N CYS A 183 -1.38 -21.60 -9.52
CA CYS A 183 -1.72 -21.44 -8.10
C CYS A 183 -1.20 -22.63 -7.29
N MET A 184 -1.40 -23.85 -7.79
CA MET A 184 -0.98 -25.10 -7.14
C MET A 184 0.54 -25.28 -7.10
N GLY A 185 1.32 -24.50 -7.84
CA GLY A 185 2.77 -24.47 -7.70
C GLY A 185 3.22 -24.14 -6.27
N CYS A 186 2.46 -23.31 -5.56
CA CYS A 186 2.70 -22.98 -4.15
C CYS A 186 1.69 -23.66 -3.21
N HIS A 187 0.39 -23.63 -3.56
CA HIS A 187 -0.68 -24.08 -2.67
C HIS A 187 -0.80 -25.61 -2.53
N LYS A 188 -0.05 -26.39 -3.29
CA LYS A 188 0.02 -27.83 -3.13
C LYS A 188 0.62 -28.27 -1.79
N ILE A 189 1.67 -27.56 -1.34
CA ILE A 189 2.51 -27.97 -0.22
C ILE A 189 2.60 -26.87 0.84
N VAL A 190 2.78 -25.63 0.38
CA VAL A 190 2.99 -24.45 1.23
C VAL A 190 1.80 -23.52 1.16
N ALA A 191 1.69 -22.65 2.14
CA ALA A 191 0.77 -21.53 2.24
C ALA A 191 -0.71 -21.89 2.39
N ALA A 192 -1.25 -21.49 3.52
CA ALA A 192 -2.68 -21.36 3.81
C ALA A 192 -3.52 -22.64 3.62
N GLN A 193 -2.97 -23.82 3.88
CA GLN A 193 -3.67 -25.11 3.68
C GLN A 193 -5.02 -25.21 4.41
N GLY A 194 -5.15 -24.55 5.56
CA GLY A 194 -6.41 -24.48 6.33
C GLY A 194 -7.39 -23.40 5.88
N ASN A 195 -7.03 -22.58 4.89
CA ASN A 195 -7.88 -21.47 4.44
C ASN A 195 -9.02 -22.02 3.55
N PRO A 196 -10.30 -21.68 3.83
CA PRO A 196 -11.44 -22.14 3.03
C PRO A 196 -11.33 -21.77 1.54
N GLU A 197 -10.74 -20.64 1.21
CA GLU A 197 -10.57 -20.22 -0.18
C GLU A 197 -9.52 -21.06 -0.91
N VAL A 198 -8.50 -21.53 -0.19
CA VAL A 198 -7.51 -22.48 -0.73
C VAL A 198 -8.14 -23.88 -0.88
N GLN A 199 -9.07 -24.27 -0.01
CA GLN A 199 -9.82 -25.52 -0.20
C GLN A 199 -10.64 -25.50 -1.50
N LYS A 200 -11.31 -24.39 -1.82
CA LYS A 200 -11.98 -24.23 -3.13
C LYS A 200 -11.01 -24.36 -4.30
N LEU A 201 -9.77 -23.83 -4.16
CA LEU A 201 -8.74 -24.00 -5.18
C LEU A 201 -8.38 -25.49 -5.37
N HIS A 202 -8.24 -26.25 -4.27
CA HIS A 202 -8.00 -27.69 -4.34
C HIS A 202 -9.16 -28.45 -4.99
N GLU A 203 -10.41 -28.03 -4.77
CA GLU A 203 -11.57 -28.61 -5.45
C GLU A 203 -11.46 -28.42 -6.96
N HIS A 204 -11.19 -27.22 -7.46
CA HIS A 204 -10.96 -26.96 -8.88
C HIS A 204 -9.80 -27.79 -9.44
N TRP A 205 -8.72 -27.93 -8.67
CA TRP A 205 -7.57 -28.75 -9.06
C TRP A 205 -7.94 -30.23 -9.21
N ASN A 206 -8.60 -30.79 -8.22
CA ASN A 206 -8.97 -32.20 -8.21
C ASN A 206 -9.98 -32.55 -9.33
N GLN A 207 -10.89 -31.61 -9.62
CA GLN A 207 -11.89 -31.74 -10.67
C GLN A 207 -11.34 -31.41 -12.06
N LYS A 208 -10.08 -30.94 -12.16
CA LYS A 208 -9.46 -30.47 -13.41
C LYS A 208 -10.27 -29.35 -14.09
N GLN A 209 -10.89 -28.49 -13.32
CA GLN A 209 -11.75 -27.42 -13.79
C GLN A 209 -11.08 -26.06 -13.63
N ALA A 210 -11.26 -25.19 -14.62
CA ALA A 210 -10.84 -23.80 -14.50
C ALA A 210 -11.74 -23.07 -13.50
N ILE A 211 -11.15 -22.09 -12.80
CA ILE A 211 -11.91 -21.19 -11.92
C ILE A 211 -12.70 -20.21 -12.80
N PRO A 212 -14.02 -20.13 -12.67
CA PRO A 212 -14.85 -19.26 -13.50
C PRO A 212 -14.83 -17.80 -13.02
N TRP A 213 -13.63 -17.17 -13.12
CA TRP A 213 -13.42 -15.80 -12.68
C TRP A 213 -14.38 -14.81 -13.33
N VAL A 214 -14.94 -13.90 -12.55
CA VAL A 214 -15.73 -12.78 -13.04
C VAL A 214 -14.78 -11.71 -13.57
N ARG A 215 -14.86 -11.43 -14.88
CA ARG A 215 -14.01 -10.43 -15.53
C ARG A 215 -14.43 -9.02 -15.13
N ILE A 216 -13.48 -8.24 -14.61
CA ILE A 216 -13.69 -6.89 -14.07
C ILE A 216 -13.42 -5.83 -15.14
N HIS A 217 -12.25 -5.88 -15.76
CA HIS A 217 -11.85 -4.92 -16.79
C HIS A 217 -12.30 -5.42 -18.16
N LYS A 218 -13.23 -4.68 -18.75
CA LYS A 218 -13.82 -5.01 -20.05
C LYS A 218 -13.81 -3.78 -20.95
N VAL A 219 -13.43 -3.97 -22.19
CA VAL A 219 -13.71 -3.04 -23.28
C VAL A 219 -14.71 -3.67 -24.23
N PRO A 220 -15.50 -2.89 -25.01
CA PRO A 220 -16.40 -3.44 -26.01
C PRO A 220 -15.69 -4.35 -27.01
N GLY A 221 -16.40 -5.33 -27.57
CA GLY A 221 -15.81 -6.35 -28.45
C GLY A 221 -15.20 -5.78 -29.75
N TYR A 222 -15.64 -4.61 -30.18
CA TYR A 222 -15.09 -3.88 -31.33
C TYR A 222 -13.87 -3.03 -30.99
N VAL A 223 -13.35 -3.09 -29.74
CA VAL A 223 -12.16 -2.37 -29.31
C VAL A 223 -10.99 -3.33 -29.21
N TYR A 224 -9.97 -3.09 -30.00
CA TYR A 224 -8.71 -3.79 -29.98
C TYR A 224 -7.74 -3.11 -29.01
N PHE A 225 -7.51 -3.73 -27.84
CA PHE A 225 -6.57 -3.23 -26.84
C PHE A 225 -5.41 -4.21 -26.64
N PRO A 226 -4.22 -3.93 -27.17
CA PRO A 226 -3.08 -4.84 -27.04
C PRO A 226 -2.23 -4.52 -25.81
N HIS A 227 -2.34 -5.29 -24.74
CA HIS A 227 -1.50 -5.16 -23.54
C HIS A 227 0.00 -5.12 -23.88
N LYS A 228 0.45 -6.00 -24.78
CA LYS A 228 1.88 -6.08 -25.18
C LYS A 228 2.48 -4.74 -25.66
N ARG A 229 1.70 -3.91 -26.35
CA ARG A 229 2.19 -2.62 -26.84
C ARG A 229 2.30 -1.58 -25.73
N HIS A 230 1.34 -1.55 -24.81
CA HIS A 230 1.35 -0.63 -23.68
C HIS A 230 2.49 -0.97 -22.71
N ILE A 231 2.73 -2.25 -22.45
CA ILE A 231 3.84 -2.70 -21.61
C ILE A 231 5.19 -2.42 -22.30
N ALA A 232 5.28 -2.62 -23.61
CA ALA A 232 6.50 -2.29 -24.37
C ALA A 232 6.79 -0.78 -24.38
N ALA A 233 5.77 0.07 -24.27
CA ALA A 233 5.91 1.52 -24.09
C ALA A 233 6.33 1.92 -22.65
N GLY A 234 6.56 0.96 -21.76
CA GLY A 234 7.03 1.20 -20.39
C GLY A 234 5.96 1.57 -19.37
N LEU A 235 4.67 1.45 -19.74
CA LEU A 235 3.57 1.76 -18.81
C LEU A 235 3.48 0.71 -17.70
N ALA A 236 3.37 1.19 -16.46
CA ALA A 236 3.12 0.34 -15.32
C ALA A 236 1.66 -0.16 -15.31
N CYS A 237 1.45 -1.36 -14.77
CA CYS A 237 0.11 -1.95 -14.69
C CYS A 237 -0.87 -1.04 -13.92
N GLN A 238 -0.36 -0.35 -12.92
CA GLN A 238 -1.13 0.55 -12.05
C GLN A 238 -1.70 1.78 -12.76
N GLU A 239 -1.13 2.20 -13.89
CA GLU A 239 -1.64 3.34 -14.67
C GLU A 239 -3.10 3.11 -15.12
N CYS A 240 -3.43 1.86 -15.43
CA CYS A 240 -4.77 1.48 -15.88
C CYS A 240 -5.58 0.75 -14.80
N HIS A 241 -4.92 -0.10 -14.03
CA HIS A 241 -5.57 -0.99 -13.06
C HIS A 241 -5.60 -0.44 -11.64
N GLY A 242 -4.91 0.71 -11.39
CA GLY A 242 -4.75 1.26 -10.05
C GLY A 242 -3.84 0.42 -9.16
N PRO A 243 -3.81 0.69 -7.86
CA PRO A 243 -2.91 0.03 -6.90
C PRO A 243 -3.40 -1.38 -6.56
N VAL A 244 -3.40 -2.29 -7.56
CA VAL A 244 -3.92 -3.67 -7.42
C VAL A 244 -3.23 -4.42 -6.27
N GLU A 245 -1.93 -4.15 -6.06
CA GLU A 245 -1.14 -4.70 -4.95
C GLU A 245 -1.64 -4.29 -3.55
N ARG A 246 -2.68 -3.47 -3.48
CA ARG A 246 -3.35 -3.06 -2.23
C ARG A 246 -4.80 -3.53 -2.17
N MET A 247 -5.29 -4.19 -3.22
CA MET A 247 -6.68 -4.59 -3.31
C MET A 247 -6.87 -6.01 -2.78
N GLN A 248 -7.73 -6.17 -1.78
CA GLN A 248 -8.20 -7.48 -1.34
C GLN A 248 -9.06 -8.11 -2.43
N ARG A 249 -10.00 -7.35 -2.96
CA ARG A 249 -10.80 -7.69 -4.12
C ARG A 249 -10.58 -6.63 -5.19
N VAL A 250 -10.18 -7.05 -6.38
CA VAL A 250 -9.88 -6.11 -7.48
C VAL A 250 -11.14 -5.38 -7.90
N ALA A 251 -11.04 -4.07 -8.02
CA ALA A 251 -12.07 -3.20 -8.55
C ALA A 251 -11.56 -2.45 -9.78
N GLN A 252 -12.44 -2.12 -10.70
CA GLN A 252 -12.11 -1.23 -11.80
C GLN A 252 -12.01 0.20 -11.29
N VAL A 253 -10.88 0.86 -11.51
CA VAL A 253 -10.63 2.25 -11.05
C VAL A 253 -10.60 3.24 -12.21
N SER A 254 -10.26 2.78 -13.40
CA SER A 254 -10.23 3.61 -14.61
C SER A 254 -11.48 3.36 -15.44
N PRO A 255 -12.04 4.40 -16.07
CA PRO A 255 -13.30 4.27 -16.81
C PRO A 255 -13.18 3.40 -18.05
N LEU A 256 -11.98 3.25 -18.61
CA LEU A 256 -11.68 2.54 -19.85
C LEU A 256 -12.56 2.98 -21.02
N SER A 257 -13.01 4.25 -21.00
CA SER A 257 -13.78 4.86 -22.07
C SER A 257 -12.87 5.36 -23.19
N MET A 258 -13.42 5.54 -24.39
CA MET A 258 -12.67 6.11 -25.52
C MET A 258 -12.01 7.45 -25.15
N GLY A 259 -12.74 8.36 -24.49
CA GLY A 259 -12.21 9.65 -24.06
C GLY A 259 -11.01 9.50 -23.11
N TRP A 260 -11.04 8.54 -22.18
CA TRP A 260 -9.93 8.27 -21.28
C TRP A 260 -8.69 7.76 -22.03
N CYS A 261 -8.86 6.86 -23.00
CA CYS A 261 -7.78 6.37 -23.84
C CYS A 261 -7.15 7.50 -24.68
N VAL A 262 -7.99 8.28 -25.34
CA VAL A 262 -7.56 9.42 -26.18
C VAL A 262 -6.82 10.46 -25.33
N GLN A 263 -7.32 10.79 -24.14
CA GLN A 263 -6.63 11.71 -23.24
C GLN A 263 -5.22 11.20 -22.86
N CYS A 264 -5.08 9.92 -22.55
CA CYS A 264 -3.77 9.34 -22.26
C CYS A 264 -2.82 9.46 -23.48
N HIS A 265 -3.30 9.09 -24.66
CA HIS A 265 -2.51 9.12 -25.89
C HIS A 265 -2.09 10.54 -26.31
N THR A 266 -2.91 11.56 -26.01
CA THR A 266 -2.59 12.95 -26.35
C THR A 266 -1.74 13.65 -25.30
N GLN A 267 -1.96 13.39 -24.03
CA GLN A 267 -1.35 14.16 -22.94
C GLN A 267 -0.17 13.47 -22.27
N HIS A 268 -0.23 12.14 -22.12
CA HIS A 268 0.76 11.39 -21.36
C HIS A 268 1.71 10.57 -22.23
N GLN A 269 1.31 10.26 -23.46
CA GLN A 269 2.10 9.47 -24.40
C GLN A 269 2.12 10.15 -25.77
N PRO A 270 2.82 11.29 -25.93
CA PRO A 270 2.90 11.98 -27.20
C PRO A 270 3.54 11.06 -28.25
N GLY A 271 2.86 10.89 -29.40
CA GLY A 271 3.25 9.96 -30.45
C GLY A 271 2.54 8.60 -30.40
N ALA A 272 1.70 8.34 -29.38
CA ALA A 272 0.80 7.20 -29.43
C ALA A 272 -0.25 7.38 -30.54
N PRO A 273 -0.67 6.29 -31.21
CA PRO A 273 -1.59 6.41 -32.34
C PRO A 273 -2.98 6.89 -31.90
N LEU A 274 -3.61 7.72 -32.75
CA LEU A 274 -4.96 8.27 -32.55
C LEU A 274 -5.91 7.88 -33.70
N ASP A 275 -5.44 7.15 -34.68
CA ASP A 275 -6.25 6.71 -35.80
C ASP A 275 -7.32 5.72 -35.35
N CYS A 276 -8.55 5.92 -35.84
CA CYS A 276 -9.72 5.12 -35.44
C CYS A 276 -9.49 3.62 -35.64
N VAL A 277 -8.90 3.24 -36.77
CA VAL A 277 -8.67 1.83 -37.16
C VAL A 277 -7.59 1.12 -36.34
N VAL A 278 -6.81 1.83 -35.55
CA VAL A 278 -5.83 1.20 -34.64
C VAL A 278 -6.50 0.61 -33.42
N CYS A 279 -7.61 1.20 -33.01
CA CYS A 279 -8.36 0.82 -31.81
C CYS A 279 -9.69 0.13 -32.12
N HIS A 280 -10.26 0.33 -33.32
CA HIS A 280 -11.56 -0.20 -33.71
C HIS A 280 -11.45 -1.08 -34.95
N HIS A 281 -12.05 -2.27 -34.86
CA HIS A 281 -12.14 -3.25 -35.94
C HIS A 281 -13.57 -3.63 -36.20
#